data_c8e85b5ba4e157d9fe1751af69b5cb0c
#
_entry.id   c8e85b5ba4e157d9fe1751af69b5cb0c
#
_cell.length_a   1.000
_cell.length_b   1.000
_cell.length_c   1.000
_cell.angle_alpha   90.00
_cell.angle_beta   90.00
_cell.angle_gamma   90.00
#
_symmetry.space_group_name_H-M   'P 1'
#
loop_
_entity.id
_entity.type
_entity.pdbx_description
1 polymer ?
#
loop_
_entity_poly.entity_id
_entity_poly.type
_entity_poly.pdbx_seq_one_letter_code
_entity_poly.pdbx_strand_id
1 'polypeptide(L)'
;VLIDNQASNRFTVIEVNALDRPALLNNLALALFESKVTLHSAHIATYGERAVDTFYVTDLFGGKIENKNKLKALEARLLEAATVNAGPKAKAAA
;
A
#
# COMPACT_ATOMS: atom_id res chain seq x y z
N VAL A 1 -2.23 -6.08 5.51
CA VAL A 1 -1.32 -5.88 4.37
C VAL A 1 -0.64 -7.19 4.05
N LEU A 2 -0.74 -7.63 2.83
CA LEU A 2 -0.12 -8.86 2.37
C LEU A 2 0.75 -8.53 1.15
N ILE A 3 2.02 -8.89 1.19
CA ILE A 3 2.94 -8.65 0.10
C ILE A 3 3.36 -10.00 -0.47
N ASP A 4 3.15 -10.19 -1.77
CA ASP A 4 3.37 -11.47 -2.42
C ASP A 4 4.24 -11.29 -3.66
N ASN A 5 5.44 -11.83 -3.63
CA ASN A 5 6.36 -11.79 -4.78
C ASN A 5 6.20 -13.00 -5.68
N GLN A 6 5.31 -13.93 -5.34
CA GLN A 6 5.08 -15.11 -6.16
C GLN A 6 3.87 -14.96 -7.06
N ALA A 7 3.03 -13.96 -6.81
CA ALA A 7 1.77 -13.81 -7.54
C ALA A 7 1.96 -13.33 -8.97
N SER A 8 3.10 -12.71 -9.28
CA SER A 8 3.36 -12.17 -10.60
C SER A 8 4.80 -12.43 -10.99
N ASN A 9 5.05 -12.58 -12.28
CA ASN A 9 6.42 -12.74 -12.76
C ASN A 9 7.17 -11.42 -12.83
N ARG A 10 6.47 -10.30 -12.81
CA ARG A 10 7.08 -8.99 -13.04
C ARG A 10 6.96 -8.04 -11.86
N PHE A 11 5.95 -8.20 -11.04
CA PHE A 11 5.61 -7.21 -10.02
C PHE A 11 5.61 -7.81 -8.65
N THR A 12 5.92 -6.96 -7.67
CA THR A 12 5.59 -7.24 -6.28
C THR A 12 4.13 -6.88 -6.12
N VAL A 13 3.32 -7.80 -5.64
CA VAL A 13 1.87 -7.61 -5.50
C VAL A 13 1.57 -7.33 -4.04
N ILE A 14 0.88 -6.23 -3.78
CA ILE A 14 0.54 -5.82 -2.42
C ILE A 14 -0.97 -5.73 -2.31
N GLU A 15 -1.53 -6.46 -1.35
CA GLU A 15 -2.95 -6.40 -1.08
C GLU A 15 -3.17 -5.73 0.27
N VAL A 16 -4.03 -4.73 0.30
CA VAL A 16 -4.40 -4.03 1.51
C VAL A 16 -5.89 -4.18 1.72
N ASN A 17 -6.27 -4.81 2.84
CA ASN A 17 -7.67 -5.00 3.20
C ASN A 17 -7.93 -4.10 4.40
N ALA A 18 -8.78 -3.10 4.25
CA ALA A 18 -9.01 -2.10 5.29
C ALA A 18 -10.45 -1.60 5.22
N LEU A 19 -10.84 -0.88 6.26
CA LEU A 19 -12.14 -0.20 6.21
C LEU A 19 -12.09 0.88 5.15
N ASP A 20 -13.12 0.91 4.31
CA ASP A 20 -13.22 1.93 3.28
C ASP A 20 -13.54 3.26 3.93
N ARG A 21 -12.80 4.29 3.58
CA ARG A 21 -13.01 5.62 4.11
C ARG A 21 -12.39 6.64 3.19
N PRO A 22 -12.82 7.91 3.32
CA PRO A 22 -12.24 8.97 2.50
C PRO A 22 -10.73 9.00 2.68
N ALA A 23 -10.03 9.28 1.61
CA ALA A 23 -8.59 9.42 1.57
C ALA A 23 -7.80 8.13 1.80
N LEU A 24 -8.45 6.98 1.98
CA LEU A 24 -7.72 5.72 2.15
C LEU A 24 -6.77 5.47 0.98
N LEU A 25 -7.29 5.52 -0.23
CA LEU A 25 -6.48 5.25 -1.41
C LEU A 25 -5.36 6.28 -1.55
N ASN A 26 -5.66 7.54 -1.28
CA ASN A 26 -4.66 8.58 -1.36
C ASN A 26 -3.54 8.37 -0.34
N ASN A 27 -3.89 7.95 0.87
CA ASN A 27 -2.90 7.67 1.91
C ASN A 27 -2.03 6.48 1.52
N LEU A 28 -2.63 5.45 0.94
CA LEU A 28 -1.86 4.28 0.50
C LEU A 28 -0.93 4.64 -0.64
N ALA A 29 -1.42 5.42 -1.60
CA ALA A 29 -0.60 5.83 -2.74
C ALA A 29 0.58 6.69 -2.27
N LEU A 30 0.34 7.57 -1.32
CA LEU A 30 1.40 8.41 -0.79
C LEU A 30 2.45 7.57 -0.06
N ALA A 31 2.01 6.58 0.71
CA ALA A 31 2.93 5.68 1.39
C ALA A 31 3.81 4.92 0.38
N LEU A 32 3.22 4.47 -0.71
CA LEU A 32 3.98 3.81 -1.77
C LEU A 32 5.00 4.77 -2.38
N PHE A 33 4.57 5.97 -2.69
CA PHE A 33 5.45 6.97 -3.29
C PHE A 33 6.62 7.27 -2.35
N GLU A 34 6.35 7.45 -1.07
CA GLU A 34 7.39 7.77 -0.10
C GLU A 34 8.32 6.60 0.15
N SER A 35 7.88 5.39 -0.14
CA SER A 35 8.70 4.20 0.01
C SER A 35 9.59 3.94 -1.19
N LYS A 36 9.56 4.83 -2.17
CA LYS A 36 10.43 4.76 -3.36
C LYS A 36 10.19 3.51 -4.16
N VAL A 37 8.92 3.22 -4.39
CA VAL A 37 8.52 2.16 -5.30
C VAL A 37 7.73 2.77 -6.44
N THR A 38 7.69 2.07 -7.58
CA THR A 38 6.93 2.50 -8.72
C THR A 38 5.62 1.75 -8.76
N LEU A 39 4.52 2.48 -8.77
CA LEU A 39 3.19 1.88 -8.87
C LEU A 39 2.84 1.74 -10.35
N HIS A 40 2.58 0.51 -10.79
CA HIS A 40 2.26 0.24 -12.19
C HIS A 40 0.77 0.13 -12.41
N SER A 41 0.04 -0.48 -11.49
CA SER A 41 -1.41 -0.53 -11.59
C SER A 41 -2.00 -0.83 -10.23
N ALA A 42 -3.29 -0.57 -10.11
CA ALA A 42 -4.01 -0.80 -8.87
C ALA A 42 -5.40 -1.29 -9.21
N HIS A 43 -5.88 -2.24 -8.43
CA HIS A 43 -7.24 -2.72 -8.52
C HIS A 43 -7.93 -2.44 -7.20
N ILE A 44 -9.03 -1.72 -7.27
CA ILE A 44 -9.76 -1.28 -6.08
C ILE A 44 -11.10 -2.00 -6.07
N ALA A 45 -11.39 -2.70 -5.00
CA ALA A 45 -12.68 -3.36 -4.85
C ALA A 45 -13.26 -3.01 -3.49
N THR A 46 -14.54 -2.74 -3.46
CA THR A 46 -15.22 -2.37 -2.21
C THR A 46 -16.32 -3.39 -1.96
N TYR A 47 -16.34 -3.91 -0.74
CA TYR A 47 -17.32 -4.88 -0.30
C TYR A 47 -17.95 -4.37 0.99
N GLY A 48 -19.10 -3.72 0.87
CA GLY A 48 -19.72 -3.11 2.04
C GLY A 48 -18.86 -2.01 2.58
N GLU A 49 -18.41 -2.18 3.82
CA GLU A 49 -17.58 -1.16 4.46
C GLU A 49 -16.09 -1.44 4.31
N ARG A 50 -15.72 -2.49 3.59
CA ARG A 50 -14.31 -2.84 3.45
C ARG A 50 -13.84 -2.61 2.04
N ALA A 51 -12.59 -2.18 1.94
CA ALA A 51 -11.93 -2.03 0.65
C ALA A 51 -10.78 -3.03 0.58
N VAL A 52 -10.67 -3.70 -0.56
CA VAL A 52 -9.55 -4.58 -0.85
C VAL A 52 -8.83 -3.98 -2.05
N ASP A 53 -7.67 -3.40 -1.77
CA ASP A 53 -6.90 -2.70 -2.79
C ASP A 53 -5.67 -3.53 -3.12
N THR A 54 -5.45 -3.80 -4.39
CA THR A 54 -4.32 -4.59 -4.84
C THR A 54 -3.43 -3.70 -5.71
N PHE A 55 -2.15 -3.61 -5.34
CA PHE A 55 -1.19 -2.76 -6.03
C PHE A 55 -0.11 -3.61 -6.67
N TYR A 56 0.24 -3.29 -7.89
CA TYR A 56 1.33 -3.95 -8.62
C TYR A 56 2.48 -2.96 -8.71
N VAL A 57 3.57 -3.26 -8.00
CA VAL A 57 4.68 -2.31 -7.86
C VAL A 57 6.01 -2.96 -8.21
N THR A 58 6.99 -2.11 -8.50
CA THR A 58 8.38 -2.53 -8.64
C THR A 58 9.25 -1.56 -7.85
N ASP A 59 10.54 -1.87 -7.76
CA ASP A 59 11.47 -0.88 -7.27
C ASP A 59 11.66 0.19 -8.35
N LEU A 60 12.52 1.16 -8.09
CA LEU A 60 12.70 2.28 -9.02
C LEU A 60 13.40 1.86 -10.31
N PHE A 61 13.98 0.67 -10.34
CA PHE A 61 14.68 0.16 -11.51
C PHE A 61 13.84 -0.84 -12.29
N GLY A 62 12.61 -1.08 -11.88
CA GLY A 62 11.69 -1.94 -12.62
C GLY A 62 11.69 -3.40 -12.19
N GLY A 63 12.41 -3.75 -11.15
CA GLY A 63 12.45 -5.12 -10.66
C GLY A 63 11.55 -5.33 -9.45
N LYS A 64 11.34 -6.59 -9.10
CA LYS A 64 10.59 -6.90 -7.89
C LYS A 64 11.37 -6.45 -6.67
N ILE A 65 10.65 -6.13 -5.61
CA ILE A 65 11.26 -5.72 -4.36
C ILE A 65 11.58 -6.98 -3.58
N GLU A 66 12.87 -7.33 -3.50
CA GLU A 66 13.28 -8.57 -2.85
C GLU A 66 14.03 -8.38 -1.55
N ASN A 67 14.44 -7.16 -1.25
CA ASN A 67 15.15 -6.89 -0.01
C ASN A 67 14.17 -6.99 1.16
N LYS A 68 14.45 -7.89 2.10
CA LYS A 68 13.52 -8.17 3.18
C LYS A 68 13.29 -6.98 4.09
N ASN A 69 14.33 -6.19 4.32
CA ASN A 69 14.18 -5.00 5.16
C ASN A 69 13.30 -3.97 4.49
N LYS A 70 13.42 -3.82 3.18
CA LYS A 70 12.60 -2.90 2.44
C LYS A 70 11.15 -3.36 2.43
N LEU A 71 10.91 -4.66 2.27
CA LEU A 71 9.56 -5.21 2.31
C LEU A 71 8.92 -4.99 3.67
N LYS A 72 9.67 -5.17 4.75
CA LYS A 72 9.14 -4.93 6.09
C LYS A 72 8.81 -3.47 6.31
N ALA A 73 9.67 -2.57 5.87
CA ALA A 73 9.42 -1.14 6.00
C ALA A 73 8.20 -0.73 5.18
N LEU A 74 8.07 -1.28 3.99
CA LEU A 74 6.94 -0.98 3.12
C LEU A 74 5.64 -1.48 3.76
N GLU A 75 5.66 -2.70 4.28
CA GLU A 75 4.49 -3.25 4.95
C GLU A 75 4.07 -2.38 6.13
N ALA A 76 5.04 -1.95 6.94
CA ALA A 76 4.74 -1.13 8.10
C ALA A 76 4.12 0.21 7.70
N ARG A 77 4.65 0.84 6.64
CA ARG A 77 4.11 2.12 6.20
C ARG A 77 2.71 1.97 5.64
N LEU A 78 2.46 0.91 4.90
CA LEU A 78 1.13 0.67 4.34
C LEU A 78 0.13 0.33 5.45
N LEU A 79 0.55 -0.45 6.42
CA LEU A 79 -0.32 -0.78 7.54
C LEU A 79 -0.69 0.49 8.30
N GLU A 80 0.27 1.35 8.53
CA GLU A 80 0.02 2.62 9.20
C GLU A 80 -0.95 3.47 8.38
N ALA A 81 -0.73 3.57 7.08
CA ALA A 81 -1.60 4.38 6.23
C ALA A 81 -3.02 3.82 6.19
N ALA A 82 -3.16 2.50 6.27
CA ALA A 82 -4.46 1.87 6.22
C ALA A 82 -5.22 1.98 7.53
N THR A 83 -4.52 2.13 8.65
CA THR A 83 -5.16 2.17 9.95
C THR A 83 -5.27 3.55 10.54
N VAL A 84 -4.59 4.54 9.98
CA VAL A 84 -4.69 5.90 10.47
C VAL A 84 -6.10 6.38 10.30
N ASN A 85 -6.69 6.79 11.35
CA ASN A 85 -7.92 7.50 11.28
C ASN A 85 -7.61 8.89 10.91
N ALA A 86 -8.21 9.30 9.89
CA ALA A 86 -7.96 10.59 9.48
C ALA A 86 -8.22 11.56 10.58
N GLY A 87 -8.38 11.16 11.47
CA GLY A 87 -8.41 12.00 12.40
C GLY A 87 -7.41 12.54 12.84
N PRO A 88 -7.47 12.84 13.38
CA PRO A 88 -6.84 13.66 13.82
C PRO A 88 -5.58 13.60 13.93
N LYS A 89 -5.25 13.01 13.56
CA LYS A 89 -4.14 13.09 13.57
C LYS A 89 -3.66 13.79 12.83
N ALA A 90 -4.09 13.46 12.35
CA ALA A 90 -3.69 14.11 11.70
C ALA A 90 -3.74 15.41 12.08
N LYS A 91 -4.14 15.43 12.46
CA LYS A 91 -4.18 16.31 12.78
C LYS A 91 -3.70 16.72 13.62
N ALA A 92 -3.42 16.14 13.78
CA ALA A 92 -3.02 16.39 14.37
C ALA A 92 -2.43 16.96 14.52
N ALA A 93 -2.43 16.87 14.27
CA ALA A 93 -2.07 17.27 14.28
C ALA A 93 -1.96 17.97 14.38
N ALA A 94 -2.16 17.84 14.44
CA ALA A 94 -2.20 18.39 14.47
C ALA A 94 -2.04 18.69 14.59
#